data_aacee4cf650a979249f998ffebb76fe7
#
_entry.id   aacee4cf650a979249f998ffebb76fe7
#
_cell.length_a   1.000
_cell.length_b   1.000
_cell.length_c   1.000
_cell.angle_alpha   90.00
_cell.angle_beta   90.00
_cell.angle_gamma   90.00
#
_symmetry.space_group_name_H-M   'P 1'
#
loop_
_entity.id
_entity.type
_entity.pdbx_description
1 polymer ?
#
loop_
_entity_poly.entity_id
_entity_poly.type
_entity_poly.pdbx_seq_one_letter_code
_entity_poly.pdbx_strand_id
1 'polypeptide(L)'
;MITTTYYNVEEKVFNSLDGLGVWGWTKSRQNETTDLAEAEALLLEKKASWDAYLVKQLAKDNDQEIIDHLANLQANSEFRIVEEVKTFTHASYYGYSDVHAYEIVKIISDKTIEVRQMATKHDISHLTQHVGGFSAHTENQRNQKVTYASEPNNPVIRIRRKKNNPERWGHGNLRFGLTQAPYAFYDYNF
;
A
#
# COMPACT_ATOMS: atom_id res chain seq x y z
N MET A 1 -0.85 18.91 -7.77
CA MET A 1 -1.39 17.84 -6.92
C MET A 1 -2.33 16.97 -7.75
N ILE A 2 -2.27 15.67 -7.59
CA ILE A 2 -3.20 14.71 -8.20
C ILE A 2 -4.05 14.14 -7.09
N THR A 3 -5.38 14.20 -7.25
CA THR A 3 -6.32 13.60 -6.29
C THR A 3 -6.94 12.37 -6.92
N THR A 4 -6.98 11.29 -6.18
CA THR A 4 -7.59 10.02 -6.61
C THR A 4 -8.44 9.47 -5.49
N THR A 5 -9.65 9.07 -5.81
CA THR A 5 -10.53 8.36 -4.90
C THR A 5 -10.22 6.87 -4.95
N TYR A 6 -10.10 6.26 -3.79
CA TYR A 6 -9.91 4.83 -3.61
C TYR A 6 -11.10 4.27 -2.84
N TYR A 7 -11.52 3.08 -3.21
CA TYR A 7 -12.56 2.31 -2.53
C TYR A 7 -11.92 1.08 -1.92
N ASN A 8 -12.07 0.93 -0.61
CA ASN A 8 -11.56 -0.21 0.13
C ASN A 8 -12.71 -1.07 0.63
N VAL A 9 -12.65 -2.36 0.38
CA VAL A 9 -13.54 -3.32 1.02
C VAL A 9 -12.91 -3.75 2.34
N GLU A 10 -13.54 -3.35 3.43
CA GLU A 10 -13.11 -3.70 4.80
C GLU A 10 -14.01 -4.78 5.37
N GLU A 11 -13.42 -5.68 6.13
CA GLU A 11 -14.07 -6.75 6.85
C GLU A 11 -13.91 -6.52 8.35
N LYS A 12 -14.99 -6.71 9.10
CA LYS A 12 -14.98 -6.69 10.56
C LYS A 12 -14.57 -8.07 11.07
N VAL A 13 -13.42 -8.15 11.70
CA VAL A 13 -12.85 -9.40 12.23
C VAL A 13 -12.78 -9.37 13.75
N PHE A 14 -12.87 -10.55 14.33
CA PHE A 14 -12.68 -10.74 15.76
C PHE A 14 -11.22 -11.04 16.07
N ASN A 15 -10.56 -10.13 16.77
CA ASN A 15 -9.17 -10.30 17.20
C ASN A 15 -9.11 -10.75 18.66
N SER A 16 -8.54 -11.93 18.89
CA SER A 16 -8.39 -12.53 20.22
C SER A 16 -6.96 -12.45 20.77
N LEU A 17 -6.17 -11.48 20.35
CA LEU A 17 -4.74 -11.43 20.66
C LEU A 17 -4.42 -11.35 22.17
N ASP A 18 -5.36 -10.89 23.02
CA ASP A 18 -5.14 -10.71 24.46
C ASP A 18 -6.17 -11.45 25.34
N GLY A 19 -6.88 -12.45 24.83
CA GLY A 19 -7.93 -13.14 25.59
C GLY A 19 -9.22 -12.32 25.81
N LEU A 20 -9.21 -11.04 25.47
CA LEU A 20 -10.35 -10.13 25.42
C LEU A 20 -10.66 -9.89 23.94
N GLY A 21 -11.45 -10.77 23.35
CA GLY A 21 -11.80 -10.65 21.94
C GLY A 21 -12.47 -9.30 21.62
N VAL A 22 -11.88 -8.54 20.70
CA VAL A 22 -12.40 -7.26 20.24
C VAL A 22 -12.68 -7.34 18.74
N TRP A 23 -13.87 -6.90 18.33
CA TRP A 23 -14.22 -6.73 16.92
C TRP A 23 -13.56 -5.48 16.37
N GLY A 24 -12.83 -5.63 15.26
CA GLY A 24 -12.15 -4.52 14.57
C GLY A 24 -12.24 -4.64 13.05
N TRP A 25 -12.13 -3.48 12.37
CA TRP A 25 -12.09 -3.45 10.92
C TRP A 25 -10.68 -3.71 10.40
N THR A 26 -10.56 -4.56 9.37
CA THR A 26 -9.31 -4.84 8.68
C THR A 26 -9.33 -4.24 7.29
N LYS A 27 -8.21 -3.62 6.92
CA LYS A 27 -7.96 -3.07 5.60
C LYS A 27 -6.85 -3.87 4.93
N SER A 28 -7.08 -4.40 3.73
CA SER A 28 -6.06 -5.06 2.93
C SER A 28 -5.81 -4.28 1.64
N ARG A 29 -4.56 -4.10 1.25
CA ARG A 29 -4.21 -3.48 -0.04
C ARG A 29 -4.76 -4.25 -1.24
N GLN A 30 -5.03 -5.53 -1.11
CA GLN A 30 -5.64 -6.34 -2.16
C GLN A 30 -7.12 -6.01 -2.40
N ASN A 31 -7.73 -5.30 -1.46
CA ASN A 31 -9.13 -4.89 -1.50
C ASN A 31 -9.30 -3.41 -1.90
N GLU A 32 -8.21 -2.75 -2.33
CA GLU A 32 -8.23 -1.35 -2.73
C GLU A 32 -8.33 -1.23 -4.25
N THR A 33 -9.32 -0.48 -4.74
CA THR A 33 -9.50 -0.16 -6.16
C THR A 33 -9.88 1.31 -6.33
N THR A 34 -9.74 1.84 -7.53
CA THR A 34 -10.21 3.18 -7.90
C THR A 34 -11.55 3.15 -8.66
N ASP A 35 -12.14 1.97 -8.81
CA ASP A 35 -13.43 1.74 -9.47
C ASP A 35 -14.47 1.27 -8.45
N LEU A 36 -15.55 2.03 -8.28
CA LEU A 36 -16.61 1.71 -7.33
C LEU A 36 -17.32 0.40 -7.70
N ALA A 37 -17.58 0.17 -8.98
CA ALA A 37 -18.25 -1.07 -9.43
C ALA A 37 -17.40 -2.31 -9.15
N GLU A 38 -16.06 -2.19 -9.30
CA GLU A 38 -15.12 -3.25 -8.91
C GLU A 38 -15.13 -3.48 -7.39
N ALA A 39 -15.21 -2.42 -6.59
CA ALA A 39 -15.31 -2.53 -5.13
C ALA A 39 -16.63 -3.21 -4.70
N GLU A 40 -17.74 -2.86 -5.35
CA GLU A 40 -19.05 -3.49 -5.10
C GLU A 40 -19.05 -4.98 -5.46
N ALA A 41 -18.44 -5.35 -6.60
CA ALA A 41 -18.29 -6.75 -7.01
C ALA A 41 -17.42 -7.54 -6.01
N LEU A 42 -16.30 -6.95 -5.56
CA LEU A 42 -15.42 -7.54 -4.56
C LEU A 42 -16.11 -7.71 -3.21
N LEU A 43 -16.94 -6.75 -2.80
CA LEU A 43 -17.75 -6.84 -1.57
C LEU A 43 -18.69 -8.05 -1.62
N LEU A 44 -19.39 -8.24 -2.75
CA LEU A 44 -20.31 -9.37 -2.94
C LEU A 44 -19.57 -10.70 -2.94
N GLU A 45 -18.44 -10.79 -3.63
CA GLU A 45 -17.58 -11.99 -3.66
C GLU A 45 -17.12 -12.38 -2.26
N LYS A 46 -16.63 -11.41 -1.46
CA LYS A 46 -16.18 -11.67 -0.09
C LYS A 46 -17.31 -12.15 0.82
N LYS A 47 -18.48 -11.53 0.75
CA LYS A 47 -19.65 -11.99 1.50
C LYS A 47 -20.02 -13.41 1.13
N ALA A 48 -20.15 -13.73 -0.15
CA ALA A 48 -20.47 -15.07 -0.62
C ALA A 48 -19.44 -16.12 -0.21
N SER A 49 -18.15 -15.77 -0.29
CA SER A 49 -17.05 -16.65 0.14
C SER A 49 -17.08 -16.94 1.64
N TRP A 50 -17.37 -15.90 2.45
CA TRP A 50 -17.49 -16.02 3.90
C TRP A 50 -18.69 -16.89 4.30
N ASP A 51 -19.85 -16.64 3.71
CA ASP A 51 -21.06 -17.44 3.96
C ASP A 51 -20.85 -18.90 3.59
N ALA A 52 -20.22 -19.17 2.43
CA ALA A 52 -19.89 -20.54 2.02
C ALA A 52 -18.91 -21.22 2.97
N TYR A 53 -17.92 -20.50 3.49
CA TYR A 53 -16.99 -20.99 4.49
C TYR A 53 -17.72 -21.39 5.79
N LEU A 54 -18.57 -20.52 6.33
CA LEU A 54 -19.32 -20.76 7.56
C LEU A 54 -20.26 -21.98 7.42
N VAL A 55 -21.01 -22.04 6.32
CA VAL A 55 -21.88 -23.20 6.04
C VAL A 55 -21.08 -24.51 5.99
N LYS A 56 -19.91 -24.48 5.36
CA LYS A 56 -19.04 -25.66 5.29
C LYS A 56 -18.47 -26.08 6.65
N GLN A 57 -18.18 -25.11 7.53
CA GLN A 57 -17.70 -25.42 8.88
C GLN A 57 -18.83 -25.98 9.75
N LEU A 58 -19.99 -25.33 9.74
CA LEU A 58 -21.19 -25.80 10.47
C LEU A 58 -21.61 -27.22 10.07
N ALA A 59 -21.44 -27.58 8.79
CA ALA A 59 -21.76 -28.96 8.32
C ALA A 59 -20.75 -30.04 8.77
N LYS A 60 -19.59 -29.64 9.26
CA LYS A 60 -18.52 -30.58 9.66
C LYS A 60 -18.46 -30.85 11.15
N ASP A 61 -18.97 -29.93 11.95
CA ASP A 61 -18.80 -29.94 13.39
C ASP A 61 -20.09 -30.37 14.11
N ASN A 62 -19.95 -31.25 15.08
CA ASN A 62 -21.05 -31.71 15.94
C ASN A 62 -20.89 -31.17 17.38
N ASP A 63 -19.88 -30.36 17.65
CA ASP A 63 -19.68 -29.73 18.96
C ASP A 63 -20.52 -28.47 19.06
N GLN A 64 -21.40 -28.40 20.04
CA GLN A 64 -22.34 -27.30 20.22
C GLN A 64 -21.63 -25.97 20.52
N GLU A 65 -20.50 -26.03 21.23
CA GLU A 65 -19.72 -24.81 21.55
C GLU A 65 -19.10 -24.20 20.29
N ILE A 66 -18.60 -25.02 19.37
CA ILE A 66 -18.09 -24.60 18.08
C ILE A 66 -19.21 -24.06 17.19
N ILE A 67 -20.35 -24.72 17.16
CA ILE A 67 -21.54 -24.28 16.40
C ILE A 67 -21.99 -22.91 16.88
N ASP A 68 -22.08 -22.70 18.19
CA ASP A 68 -22.50 -21.42 18.78
C ASP A 68 -21.48 -20.32 18.48
N HIS A 69 -20.19 -20.65 18.52
CA HIS A 69 -19.12 -19.71 18.12
C HIS A 69 -19.21 -19.31 16.64
N LEU A 70 -19.40 -20.27 15.73
CA LEU A 70 -19.57 -19.99 14.29
C LEU A 70 -20.82 -19.19 13.99
N ALA A 71 -21.92 -19.46 14.68
CA ALA A 71 -23.16 -18.69 14.56
C ALA A 71 -22.95 -17.24 15.04
N ASN A 72 -22.19 -17.04 16.11
CA ASN A 72 -21.83 -15.69 16.60
C ASN A 72 -20.93 -14.96 15.59
N LEU A 73 -19.96 -15.64 14.99
CA LEU A 73 -19.13 -15.06 13.92
C LEU A 73 -20.00 -14.63 12.72
N GLN A 74 -20.97 -15.47 12.31
CA GLN A 74 -21.87 -15.15 11.21
C GLN A 74 -22.75 -13.92 11.51
N ALA A 75 -23.28 -13.85 12.73
CA ALA A 75 -24.17 -12.76 13.14
C ALA A 75 -23.46 -11.40 13.26
N ASN A 76 -22.13 -11.41 13.51
CA ASN A 76 -21.34 -10.20 13.75
C ASN A 76 -20.34 -9.87 12.64
N SER A 77 -20.25 -10.69 11.59
CA SER A 77 -19.42 -10.38 10.43
C SER A 77 -20.09 -9.23 9.63
N GLU A 78 -19.31 -8.20 9.38
CA GLU A 78 -19.76 -7.07 8.58
C GLU A 78 -18.73 -6.77 7.50
N PHE A 79 -19.21 -6.34 6.34
CA PHE A 79 -18.38 -5.88 5.24
C PHE A 79 -18.86 -4.50 4.80
N ARG A 80 -17.91 -3.62 4.50
CA ARG A 80 -18.23 -2.28 4.01
C ARG A 80 -17.25 -1.81 2.95
N ILE A 81 -17.71 -0.87 2.12
CA ILE A 81 -16.85 -0.09 1.24
C ILE A 81 -16.52 1.21 1.97
N VAL A 82 -15.24 1.53 2.06
CA VAL A 82 -14.75 2.80 2.61
C VAL A 82 -14.11 3.60 1.48
N GLU A 83 -14.64 4.80 1.26
CA GLU A 83 -14.06 5.76 0.32
C GLU A 83 -12.92 6.52 0.99
N GLU A 84 -11.76 6.59 0.31
CA GLU A 84 -10.60 7.34 0.73
C GLU A 84 -10.08 8.22 -0.41
N VAL A 85 -10.03 9.52 -0.18
CA VAL A 85 -9.48 10.47 -1.15
C VAL A 85 -8.01 10.71 -0.84
N LYS A 86 -7.11 10.29 -1.76
CA LYS A 86 -5.68 10.51 -1.63
C LYS A 86 -5.21 11.62 -2.56
N THR A 87 -4.44 12.56 -2.02
CA THR A 87 -3.81 13.62 -2.79
C THR A 87 -2.31 13.39 -2.88
N PHE A 88 -1.81 13.28 -4.10
CA PHE A 88 -0.41 13.02 -4.38
C PHE A 88 0.28 14.31 -4.83
N THR A 89 1.43 14.58 -4.23
CA THR A 89 2.27 15.75 -4.52
C THR A 89 3.62 15.36 -5.10
N HIS A 90 4.00 14.08 -4.94
CA HIS A 90 5.29 13.54 -5.32
C HIS A 90 5.14 12.20 -6.07
N ALA A 91 6.26 11.71 -6.58
CA ALA A 91 6.38 10.36 -7.12
C ALA A 91 7.69 9.74 -6.62
N SER A 92 7.74 8.42 -6.57
CA SER A 92 8.96 7.68 -6.29
C SER A 92 9.29 6.75 -7.45
N TYR A 93 10.54 6.78 -7.91
CA TYR A 93 11.07 5.80 -8.85
C TYR A 93 11.62 4.61 -8.07
N TYR A 94 11.16 3.41 -8.42
CA TYR A 94 11.61 2.17 -7.82
C TYR A 94 12.66 1.52 -8.71
N GLY A 95 13.92 1.61 -8.28
CA GLY A 95 15.06 0.92 -8.87
C GLY A 95 15.08 -0.57 -8.50
N TYR A 96 16.24 -1.20 -8.56
CA TYR A 96 16.40 -2.60 -8.17
C TYR A 96 16.30 -2.77 -6.65
N SER A 97 17.05 -1.99 -5.90
CA SER A 97 17.08 -1.97 -4.43
C SER A 97 16.74 -0.59 -3.86
N ASP A 98 17.04 0.47 -4.61
CA ASP A 98 16.90 1.85 -4.20
C ASP A 98 15.59 2.48 -4.65
N VAL A 99 15.16 3.48 -3.90
CA VAL A 99 14.01 4.31 -4.24
C VAL A 99 14.44 5.78 -4.31
N HIS A 100 14.08 6.47 -5.39
CA HIS A 100 14.43 7.86 -5.60
C HIS A 100 13.20 8.76 -5.56
N ALA A 101 13.29 9.87 -4.85
CA ALA A 101 12.21 10.85 -4.73
C ALA A 101 12.13 11.77 -5.94
N TYR A 102 10.91 12.04 -6.41
CA TYR A 102 10.59 12.97 -7.49
C TYR A 102 9.46 13.92 -7.06
N GLU A 103 9.57 15.19 -7.42
CA GLU A 103 8.47 16.14 -7.31
C GLU A 103 7.61 16.13 -8.58
N ILE A 104 6.30 16.35 -8.45
CA ILE A 104 5.41 16.56 -9.59
C ILE A 104 5.49 18.04 -9.99
N VAL A 105 6.12 18.32 -11.13
CA VAL A 105 6.30 19.71 -11.63
C VAL A 105 5.13 20.17 -12.49
N LYS A 106 4.45 19.23 -13.20
CA LYS A 106 3.31 19.57 -14.04
C LYS A 106 2.34 18.39 -14.20
N ILE A 107 1.06 18.68 -14.17
CA ILE A 107 -0.01 17.76 -14.54
C ILE A 107 -0.46 18.13 -15.96
N ILE A 108 -0.33 17.18 -16.90
CA ILE A 108 -0.75 17.35 -18.30
C ILE A 108 -2.17 16.82 -18.45
N SER A 109 -2.45 15.65 -17.86
CA SER A 109 -3.77 15.03 -17.81
C SER A 109 -3.86 14.07 -16.62
N ASP A 110 -5.02 13.45 -16.39
CA ASP A 110 -5.23 12.37 -15.42
C ASP A 110 -4.31 11.14 -15.60
N LYS A 111 -3.75 11.00 -16.81
CA LYS A 111 -2.88 9.86 -17.20
C LYS A 111 -1.45 10.25 -17.53
N THR A 112 -1.10 11.55 -17.45
CA THR A 112 0.22 12.04 -17.87
C THR A 112 0.67 13.18 -17.00
N ILE A 113 1.85 13.05 -16.40
CA ILE A 113 2.47 14.07 -15.56
C ILE A 113 3.95 14.23 -15.91
N GLU A 114 4.50 15.35 -15.52
CA GLU A 114 5.93 15.62 -15.57
C GLU A 114 6.48 15.66 -14.15
N VAL A 115 7.55 14.91 -13.93
CA VAL A 115 8.23 14.77 -12.64
C VAL A 115 9.70 15.11 -12.78
N ARG A 116 10.30 15.57 -11.70
CA ARG A 116 11.72 15.92 -11.63
C ARG A 116 12.32 15.30 -10.36
N GLN A 117 13.51 14.71 -10.51
CA GLN A 117 14.20 14.12 -9.38
C GLN A 117 14.61 15.20 -8.37
N MET A 118 14.35 14.90 -7.10
CA MET A 118 14.72 15.77 -5.98
C MET A 118 16.16 15.50 -5.54
N ALA A 119 16.84 16.51 -5.00
CA ALA A 119 18.04 16.30 -4.23
C ALA A 119 17.67 15.61 -2.90
N THR A 120 18.45 14.60 -2.53
CA THR A 120 18.26 13.85 -1.27
C THR A 120 19.54 13.85 -0.46
N LYS A 121 19.43 14.07 0.85
CA LYS A 121 20.54 13.92 1.79
C LYS A 121 20.14 12.91 2.86
N HIS A 122 20.88 11.81 2.91
CA HIS A 122 20.70 10.75 3.88
C HIS A 122 21.49 11.04 5.16
N ASP A 123 20.83 11.00 6.30
CA ASP A 123 21.48 11.00 7.61
C ASP A 123 21.66 9.55 8.06
N ILE A 124 22.91 9.12 8.06
CA ILE A 124 23.31 7.76 8.45
C ILE A 124 23.87 7.67 9.87
N SER A 125 23.91 8.79 10.60
CA SER A 125 24.54 8.87 11.93
C SER A 125 23.93 7.95 12.97
N HIS A 126 22.66 7.57 12.78
CA HIS A 126 21.90 6.68 13.66
C HIS A 126 21.81 5.23 13.16
N LEU A 127 22.44 4.91 12.01
CA LEU A 127 22.45 3.55 11.47
C LEU A 127 23.58 2.73 12.10
N THR A 128 23.26 1.48 12.45
CA THR A 128 24.25 0.53 12.97
C THR A 128 24.92 -0.20 11.81
N GLN A 129 26.19 0.05 11.61
CA GLN A 129 26.98 -0.54 10.54
C GLN A 129 27.97 -1.55 11.12
N HIS A 130 28.01 -2.75 10.54
CA HIS A 130 28.95 -3.80 10.86
C HIS A 130 29.93 -4.00 9.69
N VAL A 131 31.20 -4.07 10.01
CA VAL A 131 32.22 -4.43 9.01
C VAL A 131 32.21 -5.95 8.88
N GLY A 132 32.04 -6.46 7.66
CA GLY A 132 32.13 -7.89 7.42
C GLY A 132 31.74 -8.30 6.00
N GLY A 133 32.41 -9.33 5.48
CA GLY A 133 32.12 -9.93 4.19
C GLY A 133 32.43 -9.03 2.99
N PHE A 134 31.66 -9.24 1.92
CA PHE A 134 31.79 -8.53 0.66
C PHE A 134 31.20 -7.11 0.70
N SER A 135 30.21 -6.87 1.57
CA SER A 135 29.60 -5.56 1.79
C SER A 135 29.41 -5.31 3.29
N ALA A 136 29.38 -4.02 3.68
CA ALA A 136 28.99 -3.66 5.05
C ALA A 136 27.54 -4.04 5.30
N HIS A 137 27.25 -4.55 6.51
CA HIS A 137 25.88 -4.85 6.92
C HIS A 137 25.31 -3.73 7.78
N THR A 138 24.16 -3.21 7.38
CA THR A 138 23.40 -2.18 8.11
C THR A 138 22.10 -2.80 8.63
N GLU A 139 21.99 -2.97 9.96
CA GLU A 139 20.86 -3.67 10.57
C GLU A 139 19.54 -2.90 10.49
N ASN A 140 19.60 -1.59 10.71
CA ASN A 140 18.42 -0.72 10.85
C ASN A 140 18.23 0.22 9.64
N GLN A 141 18.67 -0.19 8.45
CA GLN A 141 18.61 0.65 7.25
C GLN A 141 17.20 1.15 6.89
N ARG A 142 16.12 0.48 7.33
CA ARG A 142 14.74 0.93 7.12
C ARG A 142 14.38 2.19 7.91
N ASN A 143 15.19 2.54 8.92
CA ASN A 143 15.01 3.72 9.74
C ASN A 143 15.75 4.94 9.18
N GLN A 144 16.13 4.93 7.89
CA GLN A 144 16.82 6.04 7.24
C GLN A 144 16.08 7.36 7.42
N LYS A 145 16.83 8.40 7.76
CA LYS A 145 16.34 9.77 7.77
C LYS A 145 16.84 10.46 6.50
N VAL A 146 15.91 10.94 5.70
CA VAL A 146 16.21 11.57 4.41
C VAL A 146 15.60 12.96 4.40
N THR A 147 16.39 13.97 4.06
CA THR A 147 15.93 15.32 3.76
C THR A 147 15.86 15.51 2.26
N TYR A 148 14.88 16.30 1.80
CA TYR A 148 14.55 16.48 0.40
C TYR A 148 14.58 17.96 0.04
N ALA A 149 15.11 18.27 -1.13
CA ALA A 149 15.06 19.60 -1.71
C ALA A 149 14.73 19.53 -3.21
N SER A 150 14.00 20.53 -3.70
CA SER A 150 13.82 20.68 -5.15
C SER A 150 15.16 20.95 -5.81
N GLU A 151 15.41 20.32 -6.97
CA GLU A 151 16.63 20.53 -7.76
C GLU A 151 16.24 20.98 -9.18
N PRO A 152 16.06 22.31 -9.39
CA PRO A 152 15.54 22.86 -10.64
C PRO A 152 16.35 22.50 -11.89
N ASN A 153 17.64 22.18 -11.72
CA ASN A 153 18.54 21.82 -12.82
C ASN A 153 18.41 20.38 -13.27
N ASN A 154 17.75 19.52 -12.50
CA ASN A 154 17.54 18.13 -12.90
C ASN A 154 16.54 18.04 -14.06
N PRO A 155 16.73 17.07 -14.98
CA PRO A 155 15.87 16.89 -16.13
C PRO A 155 14.43 16.53 -15.71
N VAL A 156 13.47 17.10 -16.43
CA VAL A 156 12.05 16.75 -16.28
C VAL A 156 11.74 15.52 -17.10
N ILE A 157 11.10 14.52 -16.48
CA ILE A 157 10.69 13.27 -17.11
C ILE A 157 9.18 13.25 -17.21
N ARG A 158 8.64 12.89 -18.38
CA ARG A 158 7.21 12.67 -18.57
C ARG A 158 6.86 11.22 -18.29
N ILE A 159 6.05 10.97 -17.28
CA ILE A 159 5.57 9.64 -16.91
C ILE A 159 4.09 9.50 -17.23
N ARG A 160 3.66 8.26 -17.53
CA ARG A 160 2.28 7.93 -17.89
C ARG A 160 1.75 6.83 -17.00
N ARG A 161 0.46 6.92 -16.68
CA ARG A 161 -0.30 5.88 -15.97
C ARG A 161 -0.35 4.62 -16.82
N LYS A 162 -0.07 3.45 -16.23
CA LYS A 162 -0.08 2.17 -16.95
C LYS A 162 -1.51 1.70 -17.16
N LYS A 163 -1.84 1.29 -18.41
CA LYS A 163 -3.20 0.84 -18.78
C LYS A 163 -3.66 -0.37 -17.93
N ASN A 164 -2.76 -1.33 -17.72
CA ASN A 164 -3.08 -2.60 -17.04
C ASN A 164 -2.89 -2.55 -15.52
N ASN A 165 -2.43 -1.42 -14.98
CA ASN A 165 -2.28 -1.19 -13.54
C ASN A 165 -2.34 0.32 -13.27
N PRO A 166 -3.54 0.84 -12.97
CA PRO A 166 -3.78 2.28 -12.80
C PRO A 166 -2.99 2.94 -11.66
N GLU A 167 -2.51 2.18 -10.69
CA GLU A 167 -1.66 2.69 -9.62
C GLU A 167 -0.21 2.89 -10.03
N ARG A 168 0.19 2.28 -11.15
CA ARG A 168 1.56 2.35 -11.65
C ARG A 168 1.70 3.38 -12.74
N TRP A 169 2.77 4.14 -12.62
CA TRP A 169 3.22 5.11 -13.60
C TRP A 169 4.55 4.67 -14.20
N GLY A 170 4.90 5.19 -15.37
CA GLY A 170 6.14 4.78 -16.01
C GLY A 170 6.60 5.66 -17.16
N HIS A 171 7.91 5.54 -17.44
CA HIS A 171 8.59 6.09 -18.61
C HIS A 171 9.50 4.99 -19.15
N GLY A 172 9.19 4.45 -20.34
CA GLY A 172 9.90 3.26 -20.84
C GLY A 172 9.81 2.09 -19.84
N ASN A 173 10.98 1.59 -19.42
CA ASN A 173 11.09 0.53 -18.43
C ASN A 173 11.11 1.04 -16.96
N LEU A 174 11.16 2.35 -16.76
CA LEU A 174 11.17 2.94 -15.42
C LEU A 174 9.79 2.81 -14.77
N ARG A 175 9.78 2.48 -13.48
CA ARG A 175 8.56 2.28 -12.68
C ARG A 175 8.46 3.35 -11.62
N PHE A 176 7.32 4.02 -11.59
CA PHE A 176 7.01 5.06 -10.61
C PHE A 176 5.72 4.72 -9.86
N GLY A 177 5.66 5.14 -8.60
CA GLY A 177 4.42 5.24 -7.82
C GLY A 177 4.20 6.67 -7.38
N LEU A 178 2.95 7.11 -7.28
CA LEU A 178 2.63 8.41 -6.68
C LEU A 178 2.69 8.31 -5.16
N THR A 179 3.15 9.40 -4.52
CA THR A 179 3.29 9.50 -3.06
C THR A 179 2.74 10.83 -2.56
N GLN A 180 2.22 10.83 -1.33
CA GLN A 180 1.69 12.03 -0.68
C GLN A 180 2.81 12.97 -0.18
N ALA A 181 3.97 12.38 0.13
CA ALA A 181 5.18 13.07 0.54
C ALA A 181 6.39 12.51 -0.25
N PRO A 182 7.51 13.23 -0.34
CA PRO A 182 8.71 12.70 -0.97
C PRO A 182 9.19 11.45 -0.23
N TYR A 183 9.58 10.42 -0.99
CA TYR A 183 10.09 9.19 -0.42
C TYR A 183 11.30 8.69 -1.21
N ALA A 184 12.40 8.45 -0.51
CA ALA A 184 13.60 7.82 -1.03
C ALA A 184 14.10 6.76 -0.02
N PHE A 185 14.77 5.76 -0.54
CA PHE A 185 15.42 4.70 0.23
C PHE A 185 16.72 4.31 -0.47
N TYR A 186 17.78 4.16 0.28
CA TYR A 186 19.06 3.64 -0.21
C TYR A 186 19.37 2.31 0.48
N ASP A 187 19.69 1.27 -0.31
CA ASP A 187 20.02 -0.04 0.23
C ASP A 187 21.52 -0.12 0.54
N TYR A 188 21.87 0.02 1.81
CA TYR A 188 23.26 -0.08 2.28
C TYR A 188 23.79 -1.51 2.34
N ASN A 189 22.96 -2.51 2.10
CA ASN A 189 23.34 -3.93 2.17
C ASN A 189 23.51 -4.57 0.79
N PHE A 190 23.45 -3.75 -0.27
CA PHE A 190 23.53 -4.23 -1.65
C PHE A 190 24.85 -3.90 -2.34
#